data_f655e70a0e9724ffe99f639d4576c7ee
#
_entry.id   f655e70a0e9724ffe99f639d4576c7ee
#
_cell.length_a   1.000
_cell.length_b   1.000
_cell.length_c   1.000
_cell.angle_alpha   90.00
_cell.angle_beta   90.00
_cell.angle_gamma   90.00
#
_symmetry.space_group_name_H-M   'P 1'
#
loop_
_entity.id
_entity.type
_entity.pdbx_description
1 polymer ?
#
loop_
_entity_poly.entity_id
_entity_poly.type
_entity_poly.pdbx_seq_one_letter_code
_entity_poly.pdbx_strand_id
1 'polypeptide(L)'
;MEYSKEDLMEAKKQILGVGENMGTEESKKIWEENAQFWDNAMGDESNEFHREVVRPKVTELLSPNPADYILDIACGNGNYSSYLAQRGASVVAFDYSKKMIELAKRRRSQYAKQIEFCVADATNRESLLGLKRNRAFTKAVSNMAIMDITDIEPLFMAVYELLEENGIFVFATVRP
;
A
#
# COMPACT_ATOMS: atom_id res chain seq x y z
N MET A 1 -32.13 1.94 -15.68
CA MET A 1 -31.71 0.54 -15.90
C MET A 1 -31.04 0.13 -14.59
N GLU A 2 -31.68 -0.71 -13.78
CA GLU A 2 -31.04 -1.27 -12.57
C GLU A 2 -30.27 -2.51 -13.01
N TYR A 3 -28.99 -2.54 -12.72
CA TYR A 3 -28.16 -3.73 -12.93
C TYR A 3 -28.43 -4.73 -11.81
N SER A 4 -28.57 -6.01 -12.16
CA SER A 4 -28.68 -7.07 -11.17
C SER A 4 -27.39 -7.19 -10.35
N LYS A 5 -27.47 -7.80 -9.18
CA LYS A 5 -26.28 -8.09 -8.35
C LYS A 5 -25.28 -8.99 -9.09
N GLU A 6 -25.80 -9.87 -9.96
CA GLU A 6 -25.01 -10.77 -10.81
C GLU A 6 -24.29 -10.00 -11.94
N ASP A 7 -24.95 -9.00 -12.58
CA ASP A 7 -24.31 -8.16 -13.59
C ASP A 7 -23.17 -7.32 -13.01
N LEU A 8 -23.37 -6.79 -11.79
CA LEU A 8 -22.34 -6.03 -11.09
C LEU A 8 -21.16 -6.90 -10.66
N MET A 9 -21.41 -8.16 -10.31
CA MET A 9 -20.38 -9.12 -9.96
C MET A 9 -19.58 -9.58 -11.16
N GLU A 10 -20.24 -9.84 -12.29
CA GLU A 10 -19.55 -10.20 -13.54
C GLU A 10 -18.73 -9.02 -14.09
N ALA A 11 -19.25 -7.79 -14.00
CA ALA A 11 -18.48 -6.59 -14.32
C ALA A 11 -17.26 -6.41 -13.40
N LYS A 12 -17.38 -6.71 -12.11
CA LYS A 12 -16.22 -6.72 -11.18
C LYS A 12 -15.17 -7.75 -11.59
N LYS A 13 -15.57 -8.97 -11.96
CA LYS A 13 -14.64 -9.99 -12.47
C LYS A 13 -13.88 -9.52 -13.71
N GLN A 14 -14.57 -8.87 -14.64
CA GLN A 14 -13.97 -8.42 -15.90
C GLN A 14 -13.09 -7.19 -15.74
N ILE A 15 -13.43 -6.27 -14.83
CA ILE A 15 -12.72 -4.99 -14.66
C ILE A 15 -11.58 -5.10 -13.65
N LEU A 16 -11.75 -5.87 -12.58
CA LEU A 16 -10.79 -5.94 -11.46
C LEU A 16 -10.08 -7.29 -11.35
N GLY A 17 -10.47 -8.29 -12.14
CA GLY A 17 -9.96 -9.66 -11.99
C GLY A 17 -10.36 -10.32 -10.65
N VAL A 18 -11.23 -9.69 -9.87
CA VAL A 18 -11.64 -10.10 -8.52
C VAL A 18 -12.99 -10.79 -8.59
N GLY A 19 -13.00 -12.13 -8.44
CA GLY A 19 -14.23 -12.88 -8.19
C GLY A 19 -14.61 -12.89 -6.70
N GLU A 20 -15.87 -13.16 -6.38
CA GLU A 20 -16.37 -13.28 -4.99
C GLU A 20 -15.59 -14.28 -4.11
N ASN A 21 -14.77 -15.13 -4.71
CA ASN A 21 -13.98 -16.16 -4.04
C ASN A 21 -12.48 -15.97 -4.23
N MET A 22 -12.02 -14.75 -4.56
CA MET A 22 -10.59 -14.51 -4.64
C MET A 22 -10.01 -14.48 -3.23
N GLY A 23 -9.33 -15.56 -2.87
CA GLY A 23 -8.57 -15.64 -1.62
C GLY A 23 -7.29 -14.79 -1.68
N THR A 24 -6.68 -14.60 -0.52
CA THR A 24 -5.41 -13.87 -0.39
C THR A 24 -4.31 -14.44 -1.29
N GLU A 25 -4.21 -15.75 -1.42
CA GLU A 25 -3.18 -16.41 -2.25
C GLU A 25 -3.39 -16.17 -3.75
N GLU A 26 -4.63 -16.10 -4.22
CA GLU A 26 -4.94 -15.79 -5.63
C GLU A 26 -4.62 -14.33 -5.94
N SER A 27 -5.02 -13.40 -5.08
CA SER A 27 -4.67 -11.98 -5.19
C SER A 27 -3.15 -11.80 -5.20
N LYS A 28 -2.44 -12.46 -4.30
CA LYS A 28 -0.97 -12.44 -4.24
C LYS A 28 -0.33 -12.94 -5.52
N LYS A 29 -0.84 -14.05 -6.08
CA LYS A 29 -0.34 -14.60 -7.34
C LYS A 29 -0.50 -13.60 -8.49
N ILE A 30 -1.66 -12.96 -8.61
CA ILE A 30 -1.92 -11.95 -9.63
C ILE A 30 -0.94 -10.78 -9.51
N TRP A 31 -0.73 -10.24 -8.31
CA TRP A 31 0.19 -9.14 -8.10
C TRP A 31 1.67 -9.54 -8.31
N GLU A 32 2.04 -10.78 -7.93
CA GLU A 32 3.37 -11.32 -8.18
C GLU A 32 3.66 -11.48 -9.69
N GLU A 33 2.69 -11.99 -10.45
CA GLU A 33 2.80 -12.16 -11.91
C GLU A 33 2.85 -10.81 -12.64
N ASN A 34 2.06 -9.83 -12.21
CA ASN A 34 1.94 -8.51 -12.83
C ASN A 34 2.93 -7.46 -12.29
N ALA A 35 3.75 -7.80 -11.30
CA ALA A 35 4.64 -6.83 -10.64
C ALA A 35 5.53 -6.04 -11.61
N GLN A 36 6.12 -6.71 -12.61
CA GLN A 36 6.98 -6.03 -13.59
C GLN A 36 6.19 -5.09 -14.51
N PHE A 37 4.99 -5.50 -14.94
CA PHE A 37 4.12 -4.66 -15.75
C PHE A 37 3.72 -3.41 -14.97
N TRP A 38 3.30 -3.59 -13.72
CA TRP A 38 2.90 -2.48 -12.84
C TRP A 38 4.07 -1.54 -12.54
N ASP A 39 5.24 -2.08 -12.23
CA ASP A 39 6.45 -1.29 -12.02
C ASP A 39 6.81 -0.43 -13.25
N ASN A 40 6.71 -1.00 -14.45
CA ASN A 40 6.96 -0.26 -15.69
C ASN A 40 5.90 0.83 -15.93
N ALA A 41 4.62 0.54 -15.66
CA ALA A 41 3.53 1.49 -15.83
C ALA A 41 3.61 2.66 -14.83
N MET A 42 4.04 2.39 -13.60
CA MET A 42 4.20 3.40 -12.55
C MET A 42 5.53 4.17 -12.67
N GLY A 43 6.57 3.53 -13.17
CA GLY A 43 7.88 4.16 -13.37
C GLY A 43 8.44 4.81 -12.10
N ASP A 44 9.21 5.89 -12.27
CA ASP A 44 9.86 6.58 -11.15
C ASP A 44 8.97 7.61 -10.45
N GLU A 45 7.99 8.17 -11.17
CA GLU A 45 7.16 9.28 -10.68
C GLU A 45 5.71 8.91 -10.42
N SER A 46 5.31 7.67 -10.73
CA SER A 46 3.93 7.21 -10.75
C SER A 46 3.14 7.68 -11.98
N ASN A 47 1.99 7.05 -12.24
CA ASN A 47 1.11 7.49 -13.32
C ASN A 47 0.45 8.85 -12.97
N GLU A 48 -0.15 9.49 -14.00
CA GLU A 48 -0.75 10.82 -13.88
C GLU A 48 -1.82 10.88 -12.80
N PHE A 49 -2.71 9.90 -12.74
CA PHE A 49 -3.79 9.87 -11.73
C PHE A 49 -3.24 9.85 -10.29
N HIS A 50 -2.24 9.01 -10.02
CA HIS A 50 -1.62 8.98 -8.70
C HIS A 50 -0.87 10.27 -8.40
N ARG A 51 -0.18 10.84 -9.39
CA ARG A 51 0.64 12.03 -9.22
C ARG A 51 -0.21 13.29 -9.04
N GLU A 52 -1.26 13.46 -9.84
CA GLU A 52 -2.01 14.72 -9.91
C GLU A 52 -3.27 14.73 -9.00
N VAL A 53 -3.83 13.55 -8.69
CA VAL A 53 -5.07 13.45 -7.93
C VAL A 53 -4.84 12.84 -6.55
N VAL A 54 -4.29 11.63 -6.48
CA VAL A 54 -4.20 10.88 -5.21
C VAL A 54 -3.14 11.49 -4.28
N ARG A 55 -1.92 11.61 -4.79
CA ARG A 55 -0.75 12.05 -3.99
C ARG A 55 -0.95 13.41 -3.32
N PRO A 56 -1.44 14.47 -3.99
CA PRO A 56 -1.65 15.76 -3.35
C PRO A 56 -2.60 15.67 -2.15
N LYS A 57 -3.73 14.98 -2.31
CA LYS A 57 -4.74 14.87 -1.26
C LYS A 57 -4.29 14.00 -0.08
N VAL A 58 -3.67 12.86 -0.37
CA VAL A 58 -3.11 12.01 0.67
C VAL A 58 -1.98 12.73 1.42
N THR A 59 -1.13 13.48 0.72
CA THR A 59 -0.04 14.25 1.34
C THR A 59 -0.56 15.39 2.21
N GLU A 60 -1.62 16.09 1.78
CA GLU A 60 -2.28 17.13 2.56
C GLU A 60 -2.78 16.57 3.90
N LEU A 61 -3.50 15.44 3.87
CA LEU A 61 -4.03 14.79 5.07
C LEU A 61 -2.95 14.18 5.96
N LEU A 62 -1.96 13.52 5.35
CA LEU A 62 -0.86 12.88 6.07
C LEU A 62 0.10 13.91 6.68
N SER A 63 0.28 15.06 6.01
CA SER A 63 1.17 16.16 6.43
C SER A 63 2.55 15.64 6.89
N PRO A 64 3.31 14.94 6.02
CA PRO A 64 4.57 14.30 6.41
C PRO A 64 5.66 15.32 6.70
N ASN A 65 6.50 15.05 7.72
CA ASN A 65 7.61 15.89 8.12
C ASN A 65 8.85 15.03 8.52
N PRO A 66 10.03 15.65 8.71
CA PRO A 66 11.27 14.91 9.01
C PRO A 66 11.27 14.13 10.34
N ALA A 67 10.39 14.46 11.29
CA ALA A 67 10.29 13.72 12.56
C ALA A 67 9.47 12.45 12.43
N ASP A 68 8.71 12.29 11.34
CA ASP A 68 7.80 11.18 11.17
C ASP A 68 8.50 9.85 10.93
N TYR A 69 7.87 8.82 11.49
CA TYR A 69 8.15 7.41 11.24
C TYR A 69 6.88 6.79 10.67
N ILE A 70 6.88 6.48 9.38
CA ILE A 70 5.67 6.20 8.62
C ILE A 70 5.64 4.74 8.17
N LEU A 71 4.48 4.09 8.35
CA LEU A 71 4.17 2.79 7.76
C LEU A 71 3.48 3.01 6.41
N ASP A 72 4.12 2.60 5.31
CA ASP A 72 3.55 2.62 3.95
C ASP A 72 3.04 1.23 3.59
N ILE A 73 1.73 1.10 3.49
CA ILE A 73 0.97 -0.15 3.42
C ILE A 73 0.67 -0.48 1.96
N ALA A 74 1.04 -1.69 1.51
CA ALA A 74 0.94 -2.13 0.13
C ALA A 74 1.61 -1.12 -0.82
N CYS A 75 2.90 -0.90 -0.58
CA CYS A 75 3.68 0.20 -1.13
C CYS A 75 3.99 0.07 -2.63
N GLY A 76 3.69 -1.07 -3.24
CA GLY A 76 4.02 -1.35 -4.63
C GLY A 76 5.51 -1.17 -4.91
N ASN A 77 5.87 -0.44 -5.97
CA ASN A 77 7.25 -0.16 -6.34
C ASN A 77 7.91 1.01 -5.54
N GLY A 78 7.31 1.38 -4.40
CA GLY A 78 7.86 2.37 -3.47
C GLY A 78 7.80 3.82 -3.95
N ASN A 79 6.90 4.15 -4.88
CA ASN A 79 6.74 5.51 -5.37
C ASN A 79 6.41 6.50 -4.26
N TYR A 80 5.39 6.19 -3.44
CA TYR A 80 5.00 7.08 -2.35
C TYR A 80 5.99 7.03 -1.19
N SER A 81 6.56 5.85 -0.90
CA SER A 81 7.63 5.71 0.09
C SER A 81 8.82 6.64 -0.20
N SER A 82 9.27 6.71 -1.46
CA SER A 82 10.36 7.62 -1.85
C SER A 82 9.97 9.09 -1.73
N TYR A 83 8.72 9.43 -2.05
CA TYR A 83 8.19 10.78 -1.88
C TYR A 83 8.16 11.23 -0.41
N LEU A 84 7.85 10.31 0.52
CA LEU A 84 7.92 10.54 1.97
C LEU A 84 9.37 10.71 2.44
N ALA A 85 10.28 9.85 1.97
CA ALA A 85 11.71 9.94 2.28
C ALA A 85 12.35 11.25 1.79
N GLN A 86 11.95 11.77 0.64
CA GLN A 86 12.36 13.08 0.13
C GLN A 86 11.97 14.23 1.06
N ARG A 87 10.93 14.07 1.86
CA ARG A 87 10.48 15.02 2.90
C ARG A 87 11.14 14.81 4.24
N GLY A 88 12.11 13.90 4.30
CA GLY A 88 12.91 13.63 5.49
C GLY A 88 12.32 12.55 6.41
N ALA A 89 11.14 12.01 6.14
CA ALA A 89 10.55 10.97 6.96
C ALA A 89 11.34 9.65 6.88
N SER A 90 11.32 8.88 7.97
CA SER A 90 11.75 7.49 7.98
C SER A 90 10.54 6.59 7.66
N VAL A 91 10.72 5.61 6.80
CA VAL A 91 9.60 4.80 6.28
C VAL A 91 9.88 3.31 6.47
N VAL A 92 8.91 2.57 6.99
CA VAL A 92 8.81 1.12 6.78
C VAL A 92 7.72 0.90 5.75
N ALA A 93 8.06 0.28 4.64
CA ALA A 93 7.16 0.06 3.52
C ALA A 93 7.00 -1.42 3.27
N PHE A 94 5.79 -1.91 3.15
CA PHE A 94 5.58 -3.32 2.88
C PHE A 94 4.62 -3.56 1.72
N ASP A 95 4.85 -4.67 1.07
CA ASP A 95 3.94 -5.26 0.08
C ASP A 95 3.96 -6.78 0.26
N TYR A 96 2.91 -7.48 -0.11
CA TYR A 96 2.92 -8.94 0.01
C TYR A 96 3.54 -9.64 -1.20
N SER A 97 3.70 -8.94 -2.34
CA SER A 97 4.46 -9.41 -3.48
C SER A 97 5.96 -9.24 -3.24
N LYS A 98 6.66 -10.37 -3.16
CA LYS A 98 8.13 -10.38 -3.03
C LYS A 98 8.79 -9.68 -4.21
N LYS A 99 8.28 -9.94 -5.42
CA LYS A 99 8.81 -9.33 -6.64
C LYS A 99 8.62 -7.81 -6.66
N MET A 100 7.47 -7.31 -6.14
CA MET A 100 7.24 -5.88 -6.01
C MET A 100 8.25 -5.24 -5.04
N ILE A 101 8.53 -5.89 -3.91
CA ILE A 101 9.54 -5.42 -2.95
C ILE A 101 10.95 -5.44 -3.53
N GLU A 102 11.31 -6.43 -4.33
CA GLU A 102 12.61 -6.47 -5.03
C GLU A 102 12.73 -5.31 -6.04
N LEU A 103 11.66 -5.01 -6.77
CA LEU A 103 11.58 -3.87 -7.69
C LEU A 103 11.69 -2.54 -6.92
N ALA A 104 10.96 -2.38 -5.82
CA ALA A 104 11.02 -1.21 -4.97
C ALA A 104 12.43 -0.95 -4.42
N LYS A 105 13.08 -1.96 -3.85
CA LYS A 105 14.47 -1.87 -3.34
C LYS A 105 15.45 -1.42 -4.42
N ARG A 106 15.34 -1.98 -5.61
CA ARG A 106 16.21 -1.64 -6.74
C ARG A 106 15.95 -0.21 -7.21
N ARG A 107 14.70 0.17 -7.42
CA ARG A 107 14.30 1.48 -7.92
C ARG A 107 14.56 2.61 -6.93
N ARG A 108 14.48 2.34 -5.62
CA ARG A 108 14.62 3.33 -4.54
C ARG A 108 15.92 3.15 -3.74
N SER A 109 16.95 2.56 -4.35
CA SER A 109 18.22 2.25 -3.66
C SER A 109 18.90 3.48 -3.04
N GLN A 110 18.72 4.68 -3.61
CA GLN A 110 19.24 5.94 -3.06
C GLN A 110 18.63 6.30 -1.70
N TYR A 111 17.47 5.74 -1.35
CA TYR A 111 16.77 5.96 -0.06
C TYR A 111 16.94 4.81 0.92
N ALA A 112 17.87 3.88 0.69
CA ALA A 112 18.05 2.68 1.53
C ALA A 112 18.34 2.95 3.02
N LYS A 113 18.78 4.18 3.36
CA LYS A 113 18.96 4.61 4.76
C LYS A 113 17.67 5.11 5.42
N GLN A 114 16.67 5.49 4.63
CA GLN A 114 15.42 6.10 5.10
C GLN A 114 14.23 5.17 4.93
N ILE A 115 14.30 4.21 3.98
CA ILE A 115 13.20 3.29 3.68
C ILE A 115 13.64 1.86 3.93
N GLU A 116 12.93 1.19 4.82
CA GLU A 116 13.01 -0.26 5.00
C GLU A 116 11.87 -0.92 4.24
N PHE A 117 12.19 -1.71 3.19
CA PHE A 117 11.21 -2.47 2.43
C PHE A 117 11.09 -3.91 2.95
N CYS A 118 9.87 -4.32 3.29
CA CYS A 118 9.54 -5.63 3.86
C CYS A 118 8.50 -6.37 3.02
N VAL A 119 8.51 -7.70 3.08
CA VAL A 119 7.39 -8.52 2.60
C VAL A 119 6.50 -8.81 3.80
N ALA A 120 5.23 -8.44 3.74
CA ALA A 120 4.24 -8.72 4.78
C ALA A 120 2.84 -8.86 4.17
N ASP A 121 2.00 -9.62 4.84
CA ASP A 121 0.62 -9.88 4.43
C ASP A 121 -0.34 -9.00 5.25
N ALA A 122 -1.08 -8.13 4.57
CA ALA A 122 -2.04 -7.23 5.18
C ALA A 122 -3.26 -7.96 5.80
N THR A 123 -3.53 -9.20 5.39
CA THR A 123 -4.60 -10.04 5.95
C THR A 123 -4.14 -10.86 7.16
N ASN A 124 -2.87 -10.76 7.54
CA ASN A 124 -2.29 -11.50 8.66
C ASN A 124 -1.75 -10.56 9.73
N ARG A 125 -2.48 -10.44 10.84
CA ARG A 125 -2.13 -9.54 11.95
C ARG A 125 -0.72 -9.81 12.52
N GLU A 126 -0.30 -11.07 12.65
CA GLU A 126 1.04 -11.41 13.18
C GLU A 126 2.14 -10.96 12.21
N SER A 127 1.94 -11.15 10.91
CA SER A 127 2.82 -10.63 9.87
C SER A 127 3.02 -9.12 10.00
N LEU A 128 1.91 -8.39 10.21
CA LEU A 128 1.93 -6.94 10.37
C LEU A 128 2.60 -6.49 11.68
N LEU A 129 2.30 -7.15 12.80
CA LEU A 129 2.94 -6.85 14.08
C LEU A 129 4.46 -7.13 14.04
N GLY A 130 4.91 -8.05 13.19
CA GLY A 130 6.33 -8.29 12.89
C GLY A 130 7.05 -7.08 12.26
N LEU A 131 6.30 -6.07 11.77
CA LEU A 131 6.88 -4.81 11.27
C LEU A 131 7.23 -3.83 12.39
N LYS A 132 6.81 -4.09 13.63
CA LYS A 132 7.15 -3.27 14.79
C LYS A 132 8.67 -3.23 14.99
N ARG A 133 9.19 -2.04 15.23
CA ARG A 133 10.59 -1.82 15.57
C ARG A 133 10.66 -1.29 17.01
N ASN A 134 11.73 -0.60 17.34
CA ASN A 134 11.98 -0.02 18.67
C ASN A 134 11.09 1.18 19.02
N ARG A 135 10.27 1.67 18.10
CA ARG A 135 9.31 2.76 18.32
C ARG A 135 8.01 2.50 17.56
N ALA A 136 6.93 3.13 18.00
CA ALA A 136 5.66 3.13 17.28
C ALA A 136 5.73 4.03 16.05
N PHE A 137 4.86 3.79 15.06
CA PHE A 137 4.73 4.66 13.90
C PHE A 137 3.94 5.92 14.28
N THR A 138 4.40 7.07 13.81
CA THR A 138 3.66 8.34 13.96
C THR A 138 2.47 8.39 13.01
N LYS A 139 2.62 7.76 11.84
CA LYS A 139 1.61 7.78 10.78
C LYS A 139 1.62 6.45 10.01
N ALA A 140 0.47 6.14 9.43
CA ALA A 140 0.32 5.05 8.46
C ALA A 140 -0.38 5.56 7.21
N VAL A 141 -0.07 4.99 6.06
CA VAL A 141 -0.67 5.36 4.78
C VAL A 141 -0.89 4.14 3.89
N SER A 142 -1.99 4.14 3.14
CA SER A 142 -2.25 3.16 2.07
C SER A 142 -2.84 3.88 0.85
N ASN A 143 -2.14 3.83 -0.27
CA ASN A 143 -2.54 4.51 -1.49
C ASN A 143 -3.12 3.55 -2.51
N MET A 144 -4.43 3.61 -2.75
CA MET A 144 -5.13 2.87 -3.81
C MET A 144 -4.87 1.36 -3.76
N ALA A 145 -4.84 0.79 -2.54
CA ALA A 145 -4.55 -0.63 -2.34
C ALA A 145 -5.57 -1.36 -1.45
N ILE A 146 -6.28 -0.64 -0.57
CA ILE A 146 -7.24 -1.26 0.37
C ILE A 146 -8.32 -2.08 -0.35
N MET A 147 -8.75 -1.67 -1.55
CA MET A 147 -9.76 -2.38 -2.33
C MET A 147 -9.29 -3.76 -2.83
N ASP A 148 -7.98 -4.00 -2.86
CA ASP A 148 -7.38 -5.25 -3.31
C ASP A 148 -7.04 -6.20 -2.15
N ILE A 149 -7.23 -5.75 -0.90
CA ILE A 149 -7.03 -6.56 0.30
C ILE A 149 -8.31 -7.34 0.60
N THR A 150 -8.23 -8.65 0.60
CA THR A 150 -9.40 -9.55 0.71
C THR A 150 -10.07 -9.51 2.09
N ASP A 151 -9.29 -9.28 3.15
CA ASP A 151 -9.75 -9.07 4.52
C ASP A 151 -8.97 -7.92 5.15
N ILE A 152 -9.66 -6.82 5.41
CA ILE A 152 -9.05 -5.59 5.96
C ILE A 152 -9.08 -5.51 7.49
N GLU A 153 -9.83 -6.38 8.18
CA GLU A 153 -9.94 -6.34 9.64
C GLU A 153 -8.57 -6.53 10.33
N PRO A 154 -7.76 -7.55 9.96
CA PRO A 154 -6.42 -7.71 10.53
C PRO A 154 -5.52 -6.50 10.33
N LEU A 155 -5.64 -5.82 9.15
CA LEU A 155 -4.89 -4.60 8.87
C LEU A 155 -5.26 -3.48 9.85
N PHE A 156 -6.56 -3.17 10.00
CA PHE A 156 -7.00 -2.08 10.88
C PHE A 156 -6.63 -2.34 12.35
N MET A 157 -6.78 -3.59 12.81
CA MET A 157 -6.36 -3.98 14.16
C MET A 157 -4.86 -3.81 14.37
N ALA A 158 -4.05 -4.27 13.42
CA ALA A 158 -2.59 -4.12 13.52
C ALA A 158 -2.14 -2.67 13.44
N VAL A 159 -2.71 -1.87 12.54
CA VAL A 159 -2.39 -0.44 12.42
C VAL A 159 -2.69 0.31 13.72
N TYR A 160 -3.81 0.02 14.37
CA TYR A 160 -4.15 0.59 15.67
C TYR A 160 -3.08 0.31 16.74
N GLU A 161 -2.51 -0.90 16.73
CA GLU A 161 -1.47 -1.30 17.71
C GLU A 161 -0.06 -0.80 17.35
N LEU A 162 0.19 -0.56 16.06
CA LEU A 162 1.50 -0.11 15.56
C LEU A 162 1.67 1.40 15.63
N LEU A 163 0.56 2.15 15.61
CA LEU A 163 0.58 3.61 15.76
C LEU A 163 0.81 4.04 17.21
N GLU A 164 1.48 5.17 17.37
CA GLU A 164 1.55 5.86 18.66
C GLU A 164 0.20 6.49 19.03
N GLU A 165 0.07 6.95 20.28
CA GLU A 165 -1.09 7.72 20.70
C GLU A 165 -1.24 8.99 19.86
N ASN A 166 -2.44 9.24 19.35
CA ASN A 166 -2.76 10.28 18.36
C ASN A 166 -2.10 10.11 16.98
N GLY A 167 -1.51 8.95 16.69
CA GLY A 167 -1.06 8.60 15.34
C GLY A 167 -2.23 8.57 14.36
N ILE A 168 -1.95 8.88 13.09
CA ILE A 168 -3.00 8.95 12.07
C ILE A 168 -2.80 7.90 10.98
N PHE A 169 -3.91 7.36 10.49
CA PHE A 169 -3.93 6.49 9.31
C PHE A 169 -4.71 7.16 8.19
N VAL A 170 -4.03 7.38 7.07
CA VAL A 170 -4.61 7.96 5.84
C VAL A 170 -4.65 6.89 4.75
N PHE A 171 -5.77 6.73 4.08
CA PHE A 171 -5.86 5.85 2.93
C PHE A 171 -6.67 6.47 1.80
N ALA A 172 -6.31 6.10 0.58
CA ALA A 172 -7.05 6.42 -0.64
C ALA A 172 -7.60 5.13 -1.25
N THR A 173 -8.84 5.19 -1.69
CA THR A 173 -9.53 4.10 -2.39
C THR A 173 -10.47 4.67 -3.44
N VAL A 174 -10.81 3.88 -4.45
CA VAL A 174 -11.91 4.22 -5.36
C VAL A 174 -13.24 3.79 -4.74
N ARG A 175 -14.29 4.57 -5.00
CA ARG A 175 -15.64 4.08 -4.74
C ARG A 175 -15.99 3.02 -5.76
N PRO A 176 -16.57 1.89 -5.33
CA PRO A 176 -17.19 0.94 -6.27
C PRO A 176 -18.37 1.57 -6.98
#